data_613755d4cf377e2af52750128b1c01c4
#
_entry.id   613755d4cf377e2af52750128b1c01c4
#
_cell.length_a   1.000
_cell.length_b   1.000
_cell.length_c   1.000
_cell.angle_alpha   90.00
_cell.angle_beta   90.00
_cell.angle_gamma   90.00
#
_symmetry.space_group_name_H-M   'P 1'
#
loop_
_entity.id
_entity.type
_entity.pdbx_description
1 polymer ?
#
loop_
_entity_poly.entity_id
_entity_poly.type
_entity_poly.pdbx_seq_one_letter_code
_entity_poly.pdbx_strand_id
1 'polypeptide(L)'
;MKTIAVVGATGAMGRSIVRALVDHPSQEFQVRALTRNPSGKRAKELEAYSDKITAVQADTNDQKSLEEAFRGVHGVFCNTDYWNAGSRVQEIVQSINVATACLNVSVEHLVYSSLEYVSAITKSALSLPYFDSKAEASEYILAMLPKATILISAPYFENFLGYALPEKRQRSDGDFEFVFKDPMADKPYTMVALDDIGQFAAYAFAEFDSVRGKKLYVASDSPTMMEVADTFSRVTGLSAVYEPMTLEEFRETHKGTVNDIQDSPDGEFVGNMFEFIRDYGIDRDYDFIKS
;
A
#
# COMPACT_ATOMS: atom_id res chain seq x y z
N MET A 1 19.79 11.14 16.15
CA MET A 1 18.34 10.85 16.03
C MET A 1 17.85 11.50 14.75
N LYS A 2 17.17 10.76 13.86
CA LYS A 2 16.66 11.26 12.58
C LYS A 2 15.15 11.48 12.70
N THR A 3 14.62 12.60 12.20
CA THR A 3 13.16 12.83 12.14
C THR A 3 12.64 12.43 10.77
N ILE A 4 11.60 11.61 10.73
CA ILE A 4 10.91 11.17 9.51
C ILE A 4 9.48 11.74 9.53
N ALA A 5 9.07 12.40 8.45
CA ALA A 5 7.69 12.79 8.25
C ALA A 5 6.95 11.68 7.48
N VAL A 6 5.77 11.30 7.94
CA VAL A 6 4.96 10.24 7.32
C VAL A 6 3.67 10.83 6.79
N VAL A 7 3.54 10.96 5.47
CA VAL A 7 2.31 11.32 4.78
C VAL A 7 1.40 10.09 4.73
N GLY A 8 0.11 10.27 5.07
CA GLY A 8 -0.83 9.16 5.21
C GLY A 8 -0.70 8.37 6.52
N ALA A 9 -0.07 8.95 7.55
CA ALA A 9 0.26 8.32 8.83
C ALA A 9 -0.93 7.66 9.54
N THR A 10 -2.14 8.19 9.40
CA THR A 10 -3.36 7.66 10.06
C THR A 10 -4.05 6.55 9.29
N GLY A 11 -3.59 6.23 8.08
CA GLY A 11 -4.05 5.10 7.28
C GLY A 11 -3.48 3.76 7.75
N ALA A 12 -3.92 2.65 7.15
CA ALA A 12 -3.47 1.30 7.52
C ALA A 12 -1.95 1.15 7.35
N MET A 13 -1.42 1.38 6.15
CA MET A 13 0.02 1.34 5.85
C MET A 13 0.80 2.36 6.70
N GLY A 14 0.33 3.62 6.76
CA GLY A 14 1.05 4.68 7.48
C GLY A 14 1.24 4.39 8.96
N ARG A 15 0.24 3.81 9.63
CA ARG A 15 0.36 3.40 11.04
C ARG A 15 1.41 2.32 11.26
N SER A 16 1.51 1.35 10.35
CA SER A 16 2.54 0.33 10.42
C SER A 16 3.93 0.93 10.26
N ILE A 17 4.10 1.85 9.31
CA ILE A 17 5.37 2.54 9.09
C ILE A 17 5.76 3.39 10.30
N VAL A 18 4.81 4.15 10.89
CA VAL A 18 5.09 4.96 12.09
C VAL A 18 5.59 4.07 13.22
N ARG A 19 4.94 2.92 13.47
CA ARG A 19 5.38 1.97 14.51
C ARG A 19 6.74 1.38 14.21
N ALA A 20 6.97 0.86 13.00
CA ALA A 20 8.25 0.28 12.61
C ALA A 20 9.42 1.26 12.74
N LEU A 21 9.20 2.56 12.48
CA LEU A 21 10.21 3.59 12.67
C LEU A 21 10.54 3.80 14.15
N VAL A 22 9.54 3.97 15.02
CA VAL A 22 9.81 4.26 16.44
C VAL A 22 10.32 3.05 17.22
N ASP A 23 9.99 1.85 16.76
CA ASP A 23 10.41 0.56 17.34
C ASP A 23 11.69 0.02 16.70
N HIS A 24 12.33 0.74 15.76
CA HIS A 24 13.50 0.26 15.03
C HIS A 24 14.66 -0.10 15.99
N PRO A 25 15.22 -1.33 15.91
CA PRO A 25 16.09 -1.86 16.96
C PRO A 25 17.47 -1.19 17.06
N SER A 26 17.97 -0.65 15.95
CA SER A 26 19.34 -0.13 15.86
C SER A 26 19.43 1.36 15.47
N GLN A 27 18.33 1.99 15.07
CA GLN A 27 18.29 3.38 14.64
C GLN A 27 17.21 4.13 15.42
N GLU A 28 17.57 5.26 16.04
CA GLU A 28 16.59 6.12 16.70
C GLU A 28 15.93 7.06 15.70
N PHE A 29 14.61 6.91 15.53
CA PHE A 29 13.77 7.80 14.74
C PHE A 29 12.78 8.57 15.63
N GLN A 30 12.54 9.82 15.27
CA GLN A 30 11.35 10.59 15.65
C GLN A 30 10.41 10.65 14.44
N VAL A 31 9.11 10.68 14.68
CA VAL A 31 8.12 10.68 13.61
C VAL A 31 7.20 11.90 13.71
N ARG A 32 7.09 12.65 12.61
CA ARG A 32 5.99 13.58 12.37
C ARG A 32 4.90 12.84 11.61
N ALA A 33 3.83 12.48 12.29
CA ALA A 33 2.67 11.82 11.71
C ALA A 33 1.74 12.86 11.06
N LEU A 34 1.80 12.98 9.72
CA LEU A 34 1.05 13.99 9.02
C LEU A 34 -0.42 13.58 8.85
N THR A 35 -1.30 14.52 9.15
CA THR A 35 -2.75 14.35 9.05
C THR A 35 -3.44 15.70 8.84
N ARG A 36 -4.61 15.69 8.19
CA ARG A 36 -5.48 16.87 8.10
C ARG A 36 -6.14 17.23 9.43
N ASN A 37 -6.24 16.26 10.36
CA ASN A 37 -6.85 16.46 11.67
C ASN A 37 -5.96 15.87 12.80
N PRO A 38 -5.01 16.66 13.36
CA PRO A 38 -4.13 16.21 14.44
C PRO A 38 -4.89 15.89 15.75
N SER A 39 -6.05 16.47 15.96
CA SER A 39 -6.89 16.19 17.14
C SER A 39 -7.79 14.96 16.97
N GLY A 40 -7.78 14.34 15.80
CA GLY A 40 -8.58 13.17 15.49
C GLY A 40 -8.15 11.91 16.27
N LYS A 41 -9.09 10.99 16.49
CA LYS A 41 -8.86 9.76 17.27
C LYS A 41 -7.62 8.98 16.82
N ARG A 42 -7.47 8.76 15.50
CA ARG A 42 -6.32 7.99 14.95
C ARG A 42 -4.97 8.67 15.16
N ALA A 43 -4.93 10.02 15.11
CA ALA A 43 -3.71 10.78 15.38
C ALA A 43 -3.32 10.65 16.86
N LYS A 44 -4.30 10.79 17.76
CA LYS A 44 -4.09 10.62 19.20
C LYS A 44 -3.68 9.19 19.60
N GLU A 45 -4.21 8.19 18.93
CA GLU A 45 -3.77 6.79 19.12
C GLU A 45 -2.29 6.60 18.75
N LEU A 46 -1.81 7.29 17.70
CA LEU A 46 -0.39 7.27 17.32
C LEU A 46 0.47 7.98 18.38
N GLU A 47 0.10 9.18 18.80
CA GLU A 47 0.83 9.91 19.85
C GLU A 47 0.87 9.15 21.19
N ALA A 48 -0.21 8.44 21.53
CA ALA A 48 -0.28 7.59 22.72
C ALA A 48 0.61 6.35 22.63
N TYR A 49 0.96 5.91 21.42
CA TYR A 49 1.82 4.74 21.21
C TYR A 49 3.28 5.01 21.63
N SER A 50 3.81 6.21 21.36
CA SER A 50 5.19 6.56 21.72
C SER A 50 5.36 8.07 21.80
N ASP A 51 6.17 8.56 22.75
CA ASP A 51 6.59 9.95 22.89
C ASP A 51 7.48 10.44 21.74
N LYS A 52 7.96 9.53 20.90
CA LYS A 52 8.70 9.84 19.66
C LYS A 52 7.80 10.28 18.51
N ILE A 53 6.45 10.22 18.66
CA ILE A 53 5.48 10.54 17.63
C ILE A 53 4.81 11.86 17.92
N THR A 54 4.78 12.76 16.94
CA THR A 54 4.04 14.01 17.00
C THR A 54 3.10 14.12 15.80
N ALA A 55 1.81 14.32 16.05
CA ALA A 55 0.84 14.57 14.97
C ALA A 55 0.99 16.02 14.47
N VAL A 56 1.17 16.18 13.17
CA VAL A 56 1.38 17.46 12.49
C VAL A 56 0.32 17.68 11.44
N GLN A 57 -0.27 18.88 11.43
CA GLN A 57 -1.27 19.22 10.41
C GLN A 57 -0.58 19.48 9.06
N ALA A 58 -1.01 18.74 8.02
CA ALA A 58 -0.62 18.97 6.65
C ALA A 58 -1.66 18.40 5.69
N ASP A 59 -1.75 19.00 4.50
CA ASP A 59 -2.60 18.55 3.41
C ASP A 59 -1.77 18.40 2.12
N THR A 60 -1.88 17.29 1.43
CA THR A 60 -1.19 17.04 0.16
C THR A 60 -1.64 17.97 -0.97
N ASN A 61 -2.76 18.65 -0.82
CA ASN A 61 -3.23 19.70 -1.73
C ASN A 61 -2.68 21.11 -1.36
N ASP A 62 -2.05 21.25 -0.20
CA ASP A 62 -1.45 22.52 0.26
C ASP A 62 0.06 22.37 0.41
N GLN A 63 0.78 22.75 -0.65
CA GLN A 63 2.23 22.66 -0.71
C GLN A 63 2.91 23.45 0.43
N LYS A 64 2.34 24.60 0.84
CA LYS A 64 2.91 25.40 1.93
C LYS A 64 2.83 24.64 3.26
N SER A 65 1.71 23.98 3.54
CA SER A 65 1.56 23.14 4.73
C SER A 65 2.55 21.98 4.75
N LEU A 66 2.83 21.37 3.58
CA LEU A 66 3.83 20.32 3.45
C LEU A 66 5.26 20.86 3.71
N GLU A 67 5.63 21.99 3.13
CA GLU A 67 6.95 22.60 3.36
C GLU A 67 7.16 22.93 4.85
N GLU A 68 6.14 23.48 5.53
CA GLU A 68 6.19 23.74 6.97
C GLU A 68 6.37 22.44 7.76
N ALA A 69 5.63 21.37 7.42
CA ALA A 69 5.72 20.08 8.09
C ALA A 69 7.06 19.36 7.82
N PHE A 70 7.70 19.59 6.67
CA PHE A 70 8.96 18.95 6.29
C PHE A 70 10.21 19.69 6.72
N ARG A 71 10.12 20.93 7.24
CA ARG A 71 11.30 21.68 7.70
C ARG A 71 12.08 20.91 8.75
N GLY A 72 13.36 20.66 8.47
CA GLY A 72 14.28 20.02 9.40
C GLY A 72 14.04 18.51 9.59
N VAL A 73 13.20 17.86 8.76
CA VAL A 73 13.14 16.40 8.76
C VAL A 73 14.28 15.82 7.91
N HIS A 74 14.76 14.66 8.29
CA HIS A 74 15.77 13.92 7.53
C HIS A 74 15.16 13.25 6.31
N GLY A 75 13.97 12.66 6.47
CA GLY A 75 13.29 11.95 5.39
C GLY A 75 11.78 12.11 5.43
N VAL A 76 11.15 11.77 4.31
CA VAL A 76 9.70 11.76 4.15
C VAL A 76 9.28 10.41 3.60
N PHE A 77 8.32 9.75 4.26
CA PHE A 77 7.55 8.67 3.65
C PHE A 77 6.26 9.23 3.07
N CYS A 78 5.90 8.84 1.87
CA CYS A 78 4.67 9.26 1.21
C CYS A 78 3.87 8.07 0.69
N ASN A 79 2.64 7.95 1.16
CA ASN A 79 1.58 7.15 0.55
C ASN A 79 0.37 8.04 0.32
N THR A 80 0.00 8.25 -0.93
CA THR A 80 -1.22 8.94 -1.32
C THR A 80 -2.42 7.99 -1.32
N ASP A 81 -3.62 8.54 -1.27
CA ASP A 81 -4.87 7.78 -1.24
C ASP A 81 -5.71 8.15 -2.46
N TYR A 82 -5.71 7.27 -3.46
CA TYR A 82 -6.46 7.43 -4.70
C TYR A 82 -7.95 7.74 -4.46
N TRP A 83 -8.55 7.03 -3.50
CA TRP A 83 -9.97 7.15 -3.21
C TRP A 83 -10.33 8.51 -2.62
N ASN A 84 -9.47 9.07 -1.75
CA ASN A 84 -9.61 10.43 -1.24
C ASN A 84 -9.18 11.50 -2.26
N ALA A 85 -8.27 11.21 -3.17
CA ALA A 85 -7.89 12.12 -4.25
C ALA A 85 -9.04 12.28 -5.26
N GLY A 86 -9.84 11.22 -5.48
CA GLY A 86 -11.02 11.24 -6.34
C GLY A 86 -10.71 11.09 -7.84
N SER A 87 -9.45 11.15 -8.25
CA SER A 87 -9.02 10.88 -9.63
C SER A 87 -7.54 10.58 -9.75
N ARG A 88 -7.14 9.91 -10.86
CA ARG A 88 -5.74 9.68 -11.23
C ARG A 88 -4.93 10.97 -11.25
N VAL A 89 -5.43 12.00 -11.90
CA VAL A 89 -4.75 13.29 -12.04
C VAL A 89 -4.51 13.94 -10.67
N GLN A 90 -5.51 13.92 -9.80
CA GLN A 90 -5.39 14.54 -8.48
C GLN A 90 -4.40 13.78 -7.59
N GLU A 91 -4.36 12.45 -7.64
CA GLU A 91 -3.36 11.68 -6.90
C GLU A 91 -1.94 11.96 -7.36
N ILE A 92 -1.72 12.09 -8.69
CA ILE A 92 -0.42 12.49 -9.26
C ILE A 92 -0.04 13.89 -8.76
N VAL A 93 -0.96 14.86 -8.80
CA VAL A 93 -0.71 16.23 -8.31
C VAL A 93 -0.32 16.22 -6.83
N GLN A 94 -1.03 15.47 -5.99
CA GLN A 94 -0.70 15.34 -4.57
C GLN A 94 0.71 14.76 -4.35
N SER A 95 1.09 13.75 -5.13
CA SER A 95 2.42 13.14 -5.06
C SER A 95 3.52 14.11 -5.50
N ILE A 96 3.27 14.89 -6.56
CA ILE A 96 4.20 15.91 -7.04
C ILE A 96 4.35 17.04 -6.02
N ASN A 97 3.27 17.45 -5.36
CA ASN A 97 3.32 18.46 -4.28
C ASN A 97 4.24 18.00 -3.15
N VAL A 98 4.15 16.73 -2.74
CA VAL A 98 5.05 16.16 -1.72
C VAL A 98 6.51 16.19 -2.19
N ALA A 99 6.78 15.76 -3.42
CA ALA A 99 8.15 15.77 -3.97
C ALA A 99 8.70 17.21 -4.09
N THR A 100 7.87 18.14 -4.54
CA THR A 100 8.24 19.58 -4.64
C THR A 100 8.54 20.18 -3.27
N ALA A 101 7.71 19.88 -2.26
CA ALA A 101 7.96 20.32 -0.90
C ALA A 101 9.26 19.72 -0.34
N CYS A 102 9.55 18.44 -0.58
CA CYS A 102 10.83 17.82 -0.22
C CYS A 102 12.02 18.56 -0.86
N LEU A 103 11.92 18.88 -2.14
CA LEU A 103 12.97 19.60 -2.88
C LEU A 103 13.18 21.01 -2.29
N ASN A 104 12.09 21.77 -2.07
CA ASN A 104 12.15 23.15 -1.61
C ASN A 104 12.77 23.31 -0.22
N VAL A 105 12.56 22.33 0.66
CA VAL A 105 13.13 22.37 2.03
C VAL A 105 14.33 21.43 2.21
N SER A 106 14.88 20.90 1.11
CA SER A 106 16.08 20.07 1.07
C SER A 106 15.98 18.80 1.94
N VAL A 107 14.86 18.07 1.86
CA VAL A 107 14.73 16.74 2.47
C VAL A 107 15.75 15.80 1.83
N GLU A 108 16.48 15.05 2.64
CA GLU A 108 17.57 14.19 2.15
C GLU A 108 17.04 12.94 1.44
N HIS A 109 15.96 12.33 1.94
CA HIS A 109 15.42 11.09 1.41
C HIS A 109 13.90 11.07 1.36
N LEU A 110 13.34 10.89 0.17
CA LEU A 110 11.93 10.57 -0.04
C LEU A 110 11.79 9.07 -0.30
N VAL A 111 10.96 8.39 0.50
CA VAL A 111 10.49 7.02 0.27
C VAL A 111 9.03 7.10 -0.17
N TYR A 112 8.73 6.69 -1.38
CA TYR A 112 7.40 6.78 -1.97
C TYR A 112 6.78 5.40 -2.17
N SER A 113 5.55 5.22 -1.68
CA SER A 113 4.76 4.02 -1.92
C SER A 113 4.10 4.08 -3.28
N SER A 114 4.47 3.15 -4.15
CA SER A 114 3.98 3.02 -5.50
C SER A 114 3.31 1.66 -5.73
N LEU A 115 2.80 1.50 -6.93
CA LEU A 115 2.26 0.26 -7.48
C LEU A 115 2.85 0.01 -8.86
N GLU A 116 2.51 -1.12 -9.48
CA GLU A 116 2.93 -1.47 -10.83
C GLU A 116 2.31 -0.54 -11.89
N TYR A 117 3.04 -0.27 -12.97
CA TYR A 117 2.54 0.52 -14.09
C TYR A 117 1.75 -0.38 -15.05
N VAL A 118 0.50 -0.68 -14.69
CA VAL A 118 -0.32 -1.69 -15.38
C VAL A 118 -0.53 -1.35 -16.85
N SER A 119 -0.88 -0.12 -17.19
CA SER A 119 -1.10 0.25 -18.59
C SER A 119 0.18 0.15 -19.43
N ALA A 120 1.35 0.44 -18.87
CA ALA A 120 2.62 0.26 -19.58
C ALA A 120 2.95 -1.22 -19.78
N ILE A 121 2.78 -2.04 -18.75
CA ILE A 121 3.07 -3.47 -18.74
C ILE A 121 2.17 -4.22 -19.70
N THR A 122 0.87 -3.93 -19.67
CA THR A 122 -0.15 -4.61 -20.48
C THR A 122 -0.34 -3.97 -21.86
N LYS A 123 0.44 -2.94 -22.18
CA LYS A 123 0.28 -2.13 -23.42
C LYS A 123 -1.16 -1.60 -23.56
N SER A 124 -1.70 -1.13 -22.44
CA SER A 124 -3.06 -0.60 -22.30
C SER A 124 -4.17 -1.63 -22.55
N ALA A 125 -3.88 -2.93 -22.44
CA ALA A 125 -4.93 -3.96 -22.50
C ALA A 125 -5.79 -3.97 -21.23
N LEU A 126 -5.20 -3.58 -20.09
CA LEU A 126 -5.91 -3.43 -18.81
C LEU A 126 -5.82 -1.97 -18.32
N SER A 127 -6.87 -1.51 -17.65
CA SER A 127 -6.93 -0.19 -17.02
C SER A 127 -7.06 -0.35 -15.50
N LEU A 128 -6.07 0.17 -14.77
CA LEU A 128 -6.08 0.25 -13.31
C LEU A 128 -5.59 1.65 -12.89
N PRO A 129 -6.46 2.67 -12.94
CA PRO A 129 -6.07 4.06 -12.73
C PRO A 129 -5.38 4.31 -11.39
N TYR A 130 -5.76 3.59 -10.32
CA TYR A 130 -5.16 3.72 -8.99
C TYR A 130 -3.78 3.04 -8.86
N PHE A 131 -3.43 2.13 -9.77
CA PHE A 131 -2.05 1.63 -9.94
C PHE A 131 -1.24 2.62 -10.77
N ASP A 132 -1.77 2.99 -11.91
CA ASP A 132 -1.09 3.84 -12.89
C ASP A 132 -0.78 5.24 -12.36
N SER A 133 -1.67 5.82 -11.52
CA SER A 133 -1.42 7.13 -10.89
C SER A 133 -0.17 7.12 -10.02
N LYS A 134 0.02 6.08 -9.20
CA LYS A 134 1.18 5.94 -8.33
C LYS A 134 2.46 5.63 -9.12
N ALA A 135 2.35 4.76 -10.12
CA ALA A 135 3.47 4.42 -11.00
C ALA A 135 3.95 5.65 -11.78
N GLU A 136 3.03 6.40 -12.41
CA GLU A 136 3.35 7.63 -13.13
C GLU A 136 3.95 8.69 -12.21
N ALA A 137 3.37 8.90 -11.01
CA ALA A 137 3.92 9.81 -10.02
C ALA A 137 5.36 9.42 -9.63
N SER A 138 5.67 8.12 -9.53
CA SER A 138 7.01 7.66 -9.20
C SER A 138 8.06 8.02 -10.27
N GLU A 139 7.68 8.05 -11.55
CA GLU A 139 8.57 8.51 -12.62
C GLU A 139 8.89 10.01 -12.48
N TYR A 140 7.87 10.85 -12.21
CA TYR A 140 8.09 12.27 -11.94
C TYR A 140 8.96 12.50 -10.69
N ILE A 141 8.68 11.75 -9.62
CA ILE A 141 9.45 11.83 -8.36
C ILE A 141 10.93 11.50 -8.61
N LEU A 142 11.25 10.43 -9.33
CA LEU A 142 12.64 10.06 -9.63
C LEU A 142 13.33 11.08 -10.54
N ALA A 143 12.60 11.71 -11.46
CA ALA A 143 13.14 12.78 -12.29
C ALA A 143 13.50 14.03 -11.46
N MET A 144 12.70 14.37 -10.45
CA MET A 144 12.92 15.53 -9.56
C MET A 144 13.92 15.23 -8.44
N LEU A 145 13.85 14.05 -7.87
CA LEU A 145 14.61 13.57 -6.71
C LEU A 145 15.27 12.21 -7.06
N PRO A 146 16.40 12.21 -7.79
CA PRO A 146 17.02 10.96 -8.28
C PRO A 146 17.49 9.99 -7.18
N LYS A 147 17.53 10.45 -5.93
CA LYS A 147 17.86 9.63 -4.76
C LYS A 147 16.61 9.06 -4.04
N ALA A 148 15.40 9.38 -4.49
CA ALA A 148 14.18 8.83 -3.90
C ALA A 148 14.16 7.31 -4.02
N THR A 149 13.59 6.64 -3.03
CA THR A 149 13.33 5.19 -3.05
C THR A 149 11.87 4.95 -3.33
N ILE A 150 11.57 4.11 -4.29
CA ILE A 150 10.20 3.73 -4.63
C ILE A 150 9.93 2.33 -4.11
N LEU A 151 8.95 2.19 -3.23
CA LEU A 151 8.46 0.89 -2.75
C LEU A 151 7.23 0.49 -3.56
N ILE A 152 7.33 -0.56 -4.34
CA ILE A 152 6.21 -1.13 -5.13
C ILE A 152 5.62 -2.25 -4.30
N SER A 153 4.46 -2.01 -3.67
CA SER A 153 3.86 -2.98 -2.76
C SER A 153 2.93 -3.97 -3.46
N ALA A 154 3.00 -5.23 -3.03
CA ALA A 154 1.99 -6.24 -3.33
C ALA A 154 0.65 -5.91 -2.61
N PRO A 155 -0.47 -6.54 -2.99
CA PRO A 155 -1.71 -6.51 -2.21
C PRO A 155 -1.52 -6.97 -0.78
N TYR A 156 -2.34 -6.44 0.15
CA TYR A 156 -2.16 -6.69 1.58
C TYR A 156 -2.87 -7.98 2.03
N PHE A 157 -2.22 -8.75 2.91
CA PHE A 157 -2.89 -9.86 3.61
C PHE A 157 -4.08 -9.37 4.43
N GLU A 158 -4.02 -8.15 4.98
CA GLU A 158 -5.10 -7.53 5.74
C GLU A 158 -6.37 -7.27 4.92
N ASN A 159 -6.32 -7.38 3.59
CA ASN A 159 -7.50 -7.35 2.73
C ASN A 159 -8.48 -8.50 3.06
N PHE A 160 -7.96 -9.63 3.57
CA PHE A 160 -8.80 -10.74 4.08
C PHE A 160 -9.57 -10.39 5.37
N LEU A 161 -9.26 -9.27 6.02
CA LEU A 161 -10.03 -8.74 7.15
C LEU A 161 -11.07 -7.68 6.72
N GLY A 162 -11.18 -7.42 5.43
CA GLY A 162 -12.04 -6.40 4.84
C GLY A 162 -12.84 -6.91 3.64
N TYR A 163 -12.58 -6.38 2.47
CA TYR A 163 -13.37 -6.67 1.27
C TYR A 163 -13.16 -8.10 0.70
N ALA A 164 -12.09 -8.77 1.05
CA ALA A 164 -11.78 -10.14 0.62
C ALA A 164 -12.11 -11.18 1.71
N LEU A 165 -13.04 -10.89 2.62
CA LEU A 165 -13.49 -11.84 3.64
C LEU A 165 -14.06 -13.10 3.00
N PRO A 166 -13.69 -14.31 3.50
CA PRO A 166 -14.30 -15.54 3.05
C PRO A 166 -15.78 -15.60 3.38
N GLU A 167 -16.56 -16.19 2.49
CA GLU A 167 -17.99 -16.43 2.70
C GLU A 167 -18.20 -17.51 3.75
N LYS A 168 -19.08 -17.27 4.74
CA LYS A 168 -19.48 -18.29 5.70
C LYS A 168 -20.66 -19.10 5.16
N ARG A 169 -20.45 -20.40 4.95
CA ARG A 169 -21.44 -21.34 4.39
C ARG A 169 -21.77 -22.46 5.38
N GLN A 170 -23.04 -22.80 5.51
CA GLN A 170 -23.44 -23.98 6.28
C GLN A 170 -23.31 -25.24 5.44
N ARG A 171 -22.66 -26.25 5.99
CA ARG A 171 -22.52 -27.59 5.38
C ARG A 171 -23.76 -28.44 5.62
N SER A 172 -23.89 -29.51 4.86
CA SER A 172 -24.99 -30.47 4.95
C SER A 172 -25.06 -31.24 6.30
N ASP A 173 -23.91 -31.33 7.01
CA ASP A 173 -23.81 -31.92 8.35
C ASP A 173 -24.20 -30.96 9.48
N GLY A 174 -24.55 -29.71 9.15
CA GLY A 174 -24.95 -28.66 10.10
C GLY A 174 -23.78 -27.77 10.57
N ASP A 175 -22.54 -28.14 10.32
CA ASP A 175 -21.37 -27.34 10.62
C ASP A 175 -21.18 -26.19 9.62
N PHE A 176 -20.27 -25.29 9.92
CA PHE A 176 -19.94 -24.17 9.05
C PHE A 176 -18.53 -24.34 8.46
N GLU A 177 -18.38 -23.84 7.23
CA GLU A 177 -17.08 -23.67 6.59
C GLU A 177 -16.93 -22.26 6.04
N PHE A 178 -15.69 -21.81 5.84
CA PHE A 178 -15.35 -20.55 5.22
C PHE A 178 -14.89 -20.82 3.77
N VAL A 179 -15.47 -20.09 2.82
CA VAL A 179 -15.20 -20.30 1.40
C VAL A 179 -14.47 -19.07 0.86
N PHE A 180 -13.23 -19.26 0.46
CA PHE A 180 -12.47 -18.26 -0.28
C PHE A 180 -12.81 -18.39 -1.76
N LYS A 181 -13.14 -17.27 -2.42
CA LYS A 181 -13.53 -17.22 -3.84
C LYS A 181 -12.83 -16.08 -4.54
N ASP A 182 -12.06 -16.38 -5.55
CA ASP A 182 -11.45 -15.40 -6.44
C ASP A 182 -11.02 -16.06 -7.77
N PRO A 183 -10.58 -15.30 -8.78
CA PRO A 183 -10.21 -15.83 -10.09
C PRO A 183 -8.73 -16.19 -10.22
N MET A 184 -7.98 -16.38 -9.12
CA MET A 184 -6.56 -16.75 -9.19
C MET A 184 -6.33 -18.21 -9.64
N ALA A 185 -7.32 -19.09 -9.47
CA ALA A 185 -7.21 -20.52 -9.76
C ALA A 185 -6.03 -21.18 -9.01
N ASP A 186 -5.07 -21.76 -9.72
CA ASP A 186 -3.86 -22.39 -9.17
C ASP A 186 -2.64 -21.46 -9.15
N LYS A 187 -2.84 -20.19 -9.52
CA LYS A 187 -1.73 -19.23 -9.58
C LYS A 187 -1.38 -18.69 -8.20
N PRO A 188 -0.10 -18.42 -7.94
CA PRO A 188 0.30 -17.76 -6.71
C PRO A 188 -0.24 -16.34 -6.66
N TYR A 189 -0.65 -15.92 -5.46
CA TYR A 189 -1.08 -14.57 -5.17
C TYR A 189 -0.05 -13.90 -4.26
N THR A 190 0.92 -13.23 -4.87
CA THR A 190 1.96 -12.52 -4.12
C THR A 190 1.33 -11.42 -3.28
N MET A 191 1.60 -11.42 -1.97
CA MET A 191 1.01 -10.52 -0.99
C MET A 191 2.04 -10.01 0.00
N VAL A 192 1.68 -8.96 0.72
CA VAL A 192 2.53 -8.36 1.76
C VAL A 192 1.72 -8.10 3.02
N ALA A 193 2.30 -8.34 4.19
CA ALA A 193 1.73 -7.88 5.46
C ALA A 193 2.01 -6.38 5.65
N LEU A 194 1.04 -5.65 6.22
CA LEU A 194 1.24 -4.21 6.51
C LEU A 194 2.44 -3.98 7.43
N ASP A 195 2.67 -4.87 8.40
CA ASP A 195 3.81 -4.77 9.31
C ASP A 195 5.15 -4.92 8.57
N ASP A 196 5.23 -5.80 7.56
CA ASP A 196 6.41 -5.94 6.72
C ASP A 196 6.66 -4.69 5.87
N ILE A 197 5.60 -4.05 5.31
CA ILE A 197 5.76 -2.76 4.63
C ILE A 197 6.38 -1.72 5.59
N GLY A 198 5.94 -1.72 6.85
CA GLY A 198 6.53 -0.90 7.90
C GLY A 198 8.03 -1.14 8.04
N GLN A 199 8.46 -2.40 8.12
CA GLN A 199 9.87 -2.77 8.24
C GLN A 199 10.67 -2.39 6.99
N PHE A 200 10.14 -2.62 5.79
CA PHE A 200 10.79 -2.21 4.55
C PHE A 200 10.99 -0.69 4.46
N ALA A 201 10.00 0.11 4.88
CA ALA A 201 10.12 1.56 4.91
C ALA A 201 11.15 2.01 5.97
N ALA A 202 11.15 1.41 7.16
CA ALA A 202 12.12 1.71 8.21
C ALA A 202 13.54 1.33 7.77
N TYR A 203 13.71 0.16 7.13
CA TYR A 203 14.98 -0.24 6.50
C TYR A 203 15.46 0.78 5.47
N ALA A 204 14.56 1.27 4.61
CA ALA A 204 14.93 2.26 3.60
C ALA A 204 15.50 3.56 4.21
N PHE A 205 14.97 4.00 5.37
CA PHE A 205 15.52 5.15 6.08
C PHE A 205 16.81 4.85 6.88
N ALA A 206 16.98 3.62 7.34
CA ALA A 206 18.20 3.20 8.03
C ALA A 206 19.37 3.03 7.05
N GLU A 207 19.12 2.36 5.92
CA GLU A 207 20.11 1.92 4.94
C GLU A 207 20.06 2.74 3.64
N PHE A 208 20.02 4.08 3.76
CA PHE A 208 19.86 5.02 2.65
C PHE A 208 20.77 4.71 1.46
N ASP A 209 22.06 4.49 1.69
CA ASP A 209 23.03 4.29 0.60
C ASP A 209 22.77 3.01 -0.22
N SER A 210 22.15 2.00 0.41
CA SER A 210 21.86 0.73 -0.26
C SER A 210 20.60 0.78 -1.12
N VAL A 211 19.68 1.75 -0.88
CA VAL A 211 18.35 1.79 -1.49
C VAL A 211 18.07 3.06 -2.30
N ARG A 212 18.87 4.10 -2.15
CA ARG A 212 18.65 5.39 -2.85
C ARG A 212 18.60 5.23 -4.36
N GLY A 213 17.62 5.86 -4.99
CA GLY A 213 17.39 5.82 -6.43
C GLY A 213 16.85 4.50 -6.97
N LYS A 214 16.47 3.56 -6.09
CA LYS A 214 15.98 2.25 -6.48
C LYS A 214 14.46 2.16 -6.46
N LYS A 215 13.93 1.28 -7.31
CA LYS A 215 12.58 0.73 -7.21
C LYS A 215 12.69 -0.65 -6.58
N LEU A 216 12.02 -0.85 -5.45
CA LEU A 216 12.07 -2.07 -4.65
C LEU A 216 10.69 -2.68 -4.60
N TYR A 217 10.57 -3.97 -4.94
CA TYR A 217 9.34 -4.69 -4.79
C TYR A 217 9.20 -5.20 -3.36
N VAL A 218 8.02 -4.96 -2.75
CA VAL A 218 7.75 -5.27 -1.35
C VAL A 218 6.67 -6.35 -1.27
N ALA A 219 7.08 -7.54 -0.87
CA ALA A 219 6.21 -8.71 -0.70
C ALA A 219 6.69 -9.54 0.49
N SER A 220 5.76 -10.23 1.16
CA SER A 220 6.06 -11.15 2.28
C SER A 220 6.06 -12.60 1.82
N ASP A 221 5.04 -12.98 1.04
CA ASP A 221 4.85 -14.37 0.58
C ASP A 221 4.05 -14.40 -0.72
N SER A 222 4.04 -15.58 -1.38
CA SER A 222 3.35 -15.80 -2.63
C SER A 222 2.56 -17.13 -2.60
N PRO A 223 1.56 -17.27 -1.71
CA PRO A 223 0.76 -18.48 -1.61
C PRO A 223 -0.24 -18.60 -2.75
N THR A 224 -0.66 -19.84 -3.04
CA THR A 224 -1.92 -20.09 -3.75
C THR A 224 -3.10 -19.86 -2.81
N MET A 225 -4.28 -19.58 -3.35
CA MET A 225 -5.48 -19.38 -2.53
C MET A 225 -5.92 -20.66 -1.80
N MET A 226 -5.54 -21.84 -2.31
CA MET A 226 -5.71 -23.11 -1.59
C MET A 226 -4.84 -23.13 -0.31
N GLU A 227 -3.57 -22.73 -0.41
CA GLU A 227 -2.66 -22.62 0.75
C GLU A 227 -3.13 -21.55 1.76
N VAL A 228 -3.79 -20.49 1.29
CA VAL A 228 -4.44 -19.49 2.17
C VAL A 228 -5.58 -20.14 2.96
N ALA A 229 -6.48 -20.90 2.32
CA ALA A 229 -7.58 -21.61 2.97
C ALA A 229 -7.07 -22.67 3.98
N ASP A 230 -6.04 -23.44 3.60
CA ASP A 230 -5.40 -24.42 4.49
C ASP A 230 -4.75 -23.73 5.71
N THR A 231 -4.07 -22.61 5.50
CA THR A 231 -3.47 -21.84 6.58
C THR A 231 -4.54 -21.26 7.50
N PHE A 232 -5.63 -20.73 6.96
CA PHE A 232 -6.77 -20.27 7.75
C PHE A 232 -7.31 -21.41 8.64
N SER A 233 -7.53 -22.59 8.04
CA SER A 233 -8.02 -23.76 8.79
C SER A 233 -7.08 -24.17 9.91
N ARG A 234 -5.78 -24.22 9.62
CA ARG A 234 -4.75 -24.60 10.59
C ARG A 234 -4.62 -23.61 11.75
N VAL A 235 -4.73 -22.31 11.47
CA VAL A 235 -4.53 -21.25 12.48
C VAL A 235 -5.77 -21.04 13.34
N THR A 236 -6.96 -21.09 12.72
CA THR A 236 -8.23 -20.78 13.41
C THR A 236 -8.90 -22.02 14.00
N GLY A 237 -8.57 -23.22 13.52
CA GLY A 237 -9.30 -24.45 13.82
C GLY A 237 -10.67 -24.54 13.12
N LEU A 238 -11.00 -23.61 12.23
CA LEU A 238 -12.25 -23.56 11.50
C LEU A 238 -12.06 -24.17 10.11
N SER A 239 -13.08 -24.88 9.58
CA SER A 239 -13.02 -25.43 8.24
C SER A 239 -13.02 -24.31 7.19
N ALA A 240 -12.09 -24.35 6.26
CA ALA A 240 -12.06 -23.45 5.12
C ALA A 240 -11.70 -24.20 3.83
N VAL A 241 -12.24 -23.72 2.72
CA VAL A 241 -12.00 -24.26 1.38
C VAL A 241 -11.79 -23.11 0.40
N TYR A 242 -11.09 -23.40 -0.69
CA TYR A 242 -10.99 -22.51 -1.82
C TYR A 242 -11.85 -23.04 -2.98
N GLU A 243 -12.70 -22.19 -3.51
CA GLU A 243 -13.50 -22.46 -4.71
C GLU A 243 -13.13 -21.44 -5.78
N PRO A 244 -12.32 -21.82 -6.77
CA PRO A 244 -11.97 -20.91 -7.85
C PRO A 244 -13.21 -20.52 -8.64
N MET A 245 -13.28 -19.26 -9.06
CA MET A 245 -14.31 -18.77 -9.96
C MET A 245 -13.67 -18.21 -11.23
N THR A 246 -14.47 -18.09 -12.28
CA THR A 246 -14.00 -17.42 -13.49
C THR A 246 -13.93 -15.92 -13.28
N LEU A 247 -13.12 -15.22 -14.07
CA LEU A 247 -13.03 -13.78 -14.04
C LEU A 247 -14.38 -13.10 -14.38
N GLU A 248 -15.16 -13.72 -15.26
CA GLU A 248 -16.51 -13.25 -15.63
C GLU A 248 -17.47 -13.35 -14.44
N GLU A 249 -17.52 -14.50 -13.75
CA GLU A 249 -18.32 -14.68 -12.53
C GLU A 249 -17.88 -13.72 -11.44
N PHE A 250 -16.58 -13.50 -11.27
CA PHE A 250 -16.05 -12.55 -10.29
C PHE A 250 -16.53 -11.12 -10.58
N ARG A 251 -16.39 -10.65 -11.83
CA ARG A 251 -16.86 -9.33 -12.24
C ARG A 251 -18.35 -9.16 -12.02
N GLU A 252 -19.15 -10.15 -12.40
CA GLU A 252 -20.61 -10.11 -12.24
C GLU A 252 -21.03 -10.03 -10.76
N THR A 253 -20.39 -10.83 -9.89
CA THR A 253 -20.70 -10.88 -8.45
C THR A 253 -20.32 -9.58 -7.75
N HIS A 254 -19.31 -8.86 -8.24
CA HIS A 254 -18.78 -7.65 -7.62
C HIS A 254 -19.25 -6.35 -8.28
N LYS A 255 -20.18 -6.42 -9.23
CA LYS A 255 -20.83 -5.22 -9.80
C LYS A 255 -21.46 -4.37 -8.69
N GLY A 256 -21.09 -3.08 -8.64
CA GLY A 256 -21.66 -2.11 -7.70
C GLY A 256 -21.26 -2.29 -6.23
N THR A 257 -20.33 -3.22 -5.91
CA THR A 257 -19.89 -3.45 -4.52
C THR A 257 -18.64 -2.66 -4.12
N VAL A 258 -17.85 -2.23 -5.08
CA VAL A 258 -16.68 -1.37 -4.85
C VAL A 258 -17.10 0.07 -5.12
N ASN A 259 -17.09 0.88 -4.06
CA ASN A 259 -17.47 2.30 -4.02
C ASN A 259 -17.61 2.99 -5.37
N ASP A 260 -18.77 3.61 -5.60
CA ASP A 260 -19.10 4.49 -6.74
C ASP A 260 -18.06 5.60 -6.93
N ILE A 261 -16.95 5.28 -7.56
CA ILE A 261 -15.97 6.26 -7.98
C ILE A 261 -16.24 6.52 -9.47
N GLN A 262 -16.36 7.78 -9.82
CA GLN A 262 -16.78 8.29 -11.13
C GLN A 262 -16.03 7.70 -12.35
N ASP A 263 -14.90 7.01 -12.12
CA ASP A 263 -14.04 6.46 -13.18
C ASP A 263 -14.10 4.93 -13.30
N SER A 264 -14.96 4.24 -12.55
CA SER A 264 -15.15 2.78 -12.65
C SER A 264 -16.60 2.38 -12.66
N PRO A 265 -17.22 2.26 -13.82
CA PRO A 265 -18.46 1.52 -13.91
C PRO A 265 -18.18 0.02 -13.62
N ASP A 266 -18.90 -0.56 -12.65
CA ASP A 266 -19.22 -1.98 -12.58
C ASP A 266 -18.19 -2.99 -12.06
N GLY A 267 -17.43 -2.70 -11.00
CA GLY A 267 -16.52 -3.71 -10.37
C GLY A 267 -15.33 -4.11 -11.26
N GLU A 268 -15.14 -3.41 -12.37
CA GLU A 268 -14.15 -3.71 -13.40
C GLU A 268 -12.71 -3.60 -12.84
N PHE A 269 -12.45 -2.66 -11.94
CA PHE A 269 -11.11 -2.45 -11.38
C PHE A 269 -10.58 -3.63 -10.58
N VAL A 270 -11.42 -4.25 -9.73
CA VAL A 270 -10.97 -5.40 -8.93
C VAL A 270 -10.77 -6.61 -9.83
N GLY A 271 -11.64 -6.81 -10.81
CA GLY A 271 -11.48 -7.84 -11.82
C GLY A 271 -10.20 -7.66 -12.63
N ASN A 272 -9.92 -6.43 -13.09
CA ASN A 272 -8.69 -6.12 -13.83
C ASN A 272 -7.44 -6.29 -12.97
N MET A 273 -7.52 -6.03 -11.64
CA MET A 273 -6.41 -6.29 -10.72
C MET A 273 -6.09 -7.80 -10.66
N PHE A 274 -7.10 -8.65 -10.49
CA PHE A 274 -6.90 -10.09 -10.46
C PHE A 274 -6.40 -10.62 -11.81
N GLU A 275 -6.95 -10.14 -12.93
CA GLU A 275 -6.47 -10.48 -14.27
C GLU A 275 -5.01 -10.09 -14.46
N PHE A 276 -4.63 -8.87 -14.03
CA PHE A 276 -3.26 -8.41 -14.08
C PHE A 276 -2.33 -9.29 -13.26
N ILE A 277 -2.66 -9.58 -12.00
CA ILE A 277 -1.82 -10.37 -11.10
C ILE A 277 -1.70 -11.81 -11.62
N ARG A 278 -2.79 -12.43 -12.06
CA ARG A 278 -2.83 -13.81 -12.55
C ARG A 278 -2.07 -14.01 -13.86
N ASP A 279 -2.27 -13.12 -14.84
CA ASP A 279 -1.84 -13.34 -16.22
C ASP A 279 -0.51 -12.66 -16.56
N TYR A 280 -0.17 -11.56 -15.87
CA TYR A 280 1.08 -10.85 -16.08
C TYR A 280 2.08 -11.10 -14.95
N GLY A 281 1.61 -11.57 -13.80
CA GLY A 281 2.45 -11.86 -12.64
C GLY A 281 3.11 -10.63 -12.03
N ILE A 282 3.77 -10.86 -10.91
CA ILE A 282 4.56 -9.83 -10.21
C ILE A 282 6.05 -10.22 -10.28
N ASP A 283 6.36 -11.38 -10.87
CA ASP A 283 7.70 -11.94 -10.96
C ASP A 283 8.46 -11.29 -12.12
N ARG A 284 8.97 -10.08 -11.86
CA ARG A 284 9.80 -9.32 -12.79
C ARG A 284 11.14 -9.02 -12.15
N ASP A 285 12.13 -8.63 -12.98
CA ASP A 285 13.50 -8.24 -12.61
C ASP A 285 13.54 -7.03 -11.63
N TYR A 286 12.88 -7.16 -10.46
CA TYR A 286 13.00 -6.21 -9.37
C TYR A 286 14.04 -6.69 -8.36
N ASP A 287 14.77 -5.74 -7.79
CA ASP A 287 15.61 -6.00 -6.62
C ASP A 287 14.71 -6.37 -5.42
N PHE A 288 14.52 -7.66 -5.17
CA PHE A 288 13.80 -8.11 -3.98
C PHE A 288 14.66 -7.88 -2.74
N ILE A 289 14.12 -7.16 -1.76
CA ILE A 289 14.60 -7.25 -0.39
C ILE A 289 13.87 -8.43 0.25
N LYS A 290 14.58 -9.53 0.47
CA LYS A 290 14.06 -10.65 1.27
C LYS A 290 14.25 -10.30 2.74
N SER A 291 13.17 -10.38 3.52
CA SER A 291 13.16 -10.23 4.97
C SER A 291 14.01 -11.27 5.68
#